data_5f352d4da066d4b2f3268afe6c8b9d6c
#
_entry.id   5f352d4da066d4b2f3268afe6c8b9d6c
#
_cell.length_a   1.000
_cell.length_b   1.000
_cell.length_c   1.000
_cell.angle_alpha   90.00
_cell.angle_beta   90.00
_cell.angle_gamma   90.00
#
_symmetry.space_group_name_H-M   'P 1'
#
loop_
_entity.id
_entity.type
_entity.pdbx_description
1 polymer ?
#
loop_
_entity_poly.entity_id
_entity_poly.type
_entity_poly.pdbx_seq_one_letter_code
_entity_poly.pdbx_strand_id
1 'polypeptide(L)'
;MKAFIVFTRIPVENKTKTRLLPYYTGKQCVGLHTAMLYDMAETIEKLDTSIKTYIYYLPEGDLSILKNIFGEKAEYRKQTGESLGDKMYNAISEVLSEGAEMVSLSGTDIPELSSTDVESSFKLLMQNDTVLFPTEDGGYYLVGMKKAHKDIFNIEGYGGNTVFEKTRARIEKLGLSLGIGTIHRDIDTKEDIKAFYELMYTDENFRKTHTAKFLKENKKIGIIIPTYNEEETVVSLQKQLENLRERCEIVFVDGGSTDKTVELIDTSKFRLLHSKKGRNNQMNMGAESVEADILFFLHCDSILPPNPLEEILDLMEKYRAGCFGIAFKSLSPLMFICRYISNHRVFDRKVMFGDQGIIIEKDLFMEIGMYPDLPIMEDYQLSLTLKEKGIKLGMAKHRIYTSARRFKGGPVRKLKLMWKMNRLRAKYRRGVDIEEISAMYKDVR
;
A
#
# COMPACT_ATOMS: atom_id res chain seq x y z
N MET A 1 27.05 -31.15 -7.12
CA MET A 1 26.76 -29.72 -7.41
C MET A 1 25.31 -29.42 -7.11
N LYS A 2 25.01 -28.29 -6.43
CA LYS A 2 23.64 -27.79 -6.21
C LYS A 2 23.25 -26.83 -7.33
N ALA A 3 22.00 -26.87 -7.78
CA ALA A 3 21.51 -25.98 -8.82
C ALA A 3 20.17 -25.35 -8.41
N PHE A 4 20.06 -24.02 -8.57
CA PHE A 4 18.85 -23.26 -8.36
C PHE A 4 18.29 -22.77 -9.70
N ILE A 5 17.06 -23.10 -9.99
CA ILE A 5 16.34 -22.70 -11.20
C ILE A 5 15.34 -21.60 -10.83
N VAL A 6 15.48 -20.44 -11.43
CA VAL A 6 14.47 -19.39 -11.45
C VAL A 6 13.57 -19.60 -12.65
N PHE A 7 12.28 -19.76 -12.41
CA PHE A 7 11.29 -20.05 -13.43
C PHE A 7 10.40 -18.83 -13.65
N THR A 8 10.62 -18.12 -14.75
CA THR A 8 10.03 -16.80 -14.97
C THR A 8 9.53 -16.59 -16.39
N ARG A 9 8.98 -15.41 -16.62
CA ARG A 9 8.68 -14.87 -17.96
C ARG A 9 9.39 -13.52 -18.15
N ILE A 10 9.61 -13.12 -19.38
CA ILE A 10 10.05 -11.76 -19.70
C ILE A 10 8.87 -10.83 -19.44
N PRO A 11 9.07 -9.69 -18.73
CA PRO A 11 8.01 -8.71 -18.50
C PRO A 11 7.50 -8.11 -19.82
N VAL A 12 6.22 -8.34 -20.15
CA VAL A 12 5.56 -7.82 -21.36
C VAL A 12 4.22 -7.21 -20.98
N GLU A 13 3.95 -5.99 -21.43
CA GLU A 13 2.72 -5.26 -21.15
C GLU A 13 1.48 -6.05 -21.61
N ASN A 14 0.46 -6.09 -20.77
CA ASN A 14 -0.81 -6.83 -20.94
C ASN A 14 -0.67 -8.37 -21.05
N LYS A 15 0.54 -8.92 -20.85
CA LYS A 15 0.78 -10.38 -20.79
C LYS A 15 1.34 -10.84 -19.44
N THR A 16 1.81 -9.90 -18.62
CA THR A 16 2.38 -10.16 -17.30
C THR A 16 1.40 -9.75 -16.22
N LYS A 17 1.20 -10.59 -15.18
CA LYS A 17 0.29 -10.32 -14.06
C LYS A 17 -1.12 -9.90 -14.51
N THR A 18 -1.68 -10.60 -15.49
CA THR A 18 -2.97 -10.24 -16.12
C THR A 18 -4.17 -10.25 -15.17
N ARG A 19 -4.11 -11.00 -14.06
CA ARG A 19 -5.15 -10.97 -13.02
C ARG A 19 -5.22 -9.64 -12.27
N LEU A 20 -4.13 -8.85 -12.30
CA LEU A 20 -4.06 -7.51 -11.70
C LEU A 20 -4.51 -6.39 -12.64
N LEU A 21 -4.75 -6.65 -13.94
CA LEU A 21 -5.18 -5.64 -14.91
C LEU A 21 -6.44 -4.85 -14.52
N PRO A 22 -7.44 -5.42 -13.80
CA PRO A 22 -8.56 -4.62 -13.28
C PRO A 22 -8.15 -3.58 -12.23
N TYR A 23 -6.99 -3.76 -11.58
CA TYR A 23 -6.50 -2.91 -10.52
C TYR A 23 -5.31 -2.04 -10.95
N TYR A 24 -4.37 -2.63 -11.72
CA TYR A 24 -3.19 -1.98 -12.28
C TYR A 24 -3.27 -1.87 -13.80
N THR A 25 -2.64 -0.85 -14.37
CA THR A 25 -2.40 -0.77 -15.82
C THR A 25 -1.40 -1.85 -16.27
N GLY A 26 -1.37 -2.16 -17.56
CA GLY A 26 -0.38 -3.09 -18.11
C GLY A 26 1.07 -2.69 -17.79
N LYS A 27 1.39 -1.39 -17.82
CA LYS A 27 2.71 -0.86 -17.42
C LYS A 27 3.00 -1.10 -15.94
N GLN A 28 2.03 -0.91 -15.07
CA GLN A 28 2.19 -1.19 -13.64
C GLN A 28 2.35 -2.69 -13.36
N CYS A 29 1.65 -3.55 -14.09
CA CYS A 29 1.85 -5.00 -14.00
C CYS A 29 3.27 -5.42 -14.39
N VAL A 30 3.82 -4.83 -15.45
CA VAL A 30 5.24 -5.01 -15.85
C VAL A 30 6.18 -4.47 -14.77
N GLY A 31 5.91 -3.29 -14.22
CA GLY A 31 6.70 -2.68 -13.15
C GLY A 31 6.75 -3.54 -11.89
N LEU A 32 5.61 -4.07 -11.44
CA LEU A 32 5.53 -4.98 -10.30
C LEU A 32 6.36 -6.24 -10.53
N HIS A 33 6.16 -6.90 -11.67
CA HIS A 33 6.93 -8.11 -11.98
C HIS A 33 8.43 -7.84 -12.07
N THR A 34 8.82 -6.71 -12.67
CA THR A 34 10.23 -6.28 -12.73
C THR A 34 10.80 -6.04 -11.33
N ALA A 35 10.05 -5.44 -10.42
CA ALA A 35 10.47 -5.26 -9.02
C ALA A 35 10.72 -6.61 -8.33
N MET A 36 9.81 -7.58 -8.52
CA MET A 36 9.97 -8.95 -7.99
C MET A 36 11.18 -9.67 -8.59
N LEU A 37 11.50 -9.43 -9.86
CA LEU A 37 12.71 -9.97 -10.48
C LEU A 37 14.00 -9.37 -9.89
N TYR A 38 14.00 -8.09 -9.52
CA TYR A 38 15.13 -7.47 -8.79
C TYR A 38 15.27 -8.07 -7.39
N ASP A 39 14.19 -8.30 -6.66
CA ASP A 39 14.24 -8.96 -5.34
C ASP A 39 14.79 -10.39 -5.47
N MET A 40 14.40 -11.12 -6.51
CA MET A 40 14.95 -12.45 -6.82
C MET A 40 16.45 -12.36 -7.15
N ALA A 41 16.90 -11.36 -7.92
CA ALA A 41 18.31 -11.17 -8.24
C ALA A 41 19.15 -10.90 -6.98
N GLU A 42 18.66 -10.04 -6.06
CA GLU A 42 19.31 -9.82 -4.76
C GLU A 42 19.33 -11.09 -3.89
N THR A 43 18.32 -11.93 -3.97
CA THR A 43 18.28 -13.24 -3.29
C THR A 43 19.37 -14.16 -3.86
N ILE A 44 19.52 -14.21 -5.18
CA ILE A 44 20.56 -15.02 -5.85
C ILE A 44 21.98 -14.54 -5.49
N GLU A 45 22.20 -13.23 -5.43
CA GLU A 45 23.50 -12.66 -5.03
C GLU A 45 23.96 -13.06 -3.63
N LYS A 46 23.01 -13.36 -2.74
CA LYS A 46 23.26 -13.79 -1.36
C LYS A 46 23.44 -15.31 -1.21
N LEU A 47 23.19 -16.10 -2.27
CA LEU A 47 23.35 -17.55 -2.22
C LEU A 47 24.84 -17.95 -2.12
N ASP A 48 25.08 -19.11 -1.50
CA ASP A 48 26.39 -19.74 -1.47
C ASP A 48 26.91 -19.96 -2.91
N THR A 49 28.16 -19.59 -3.16
CA THR A 49 28.80 -19.64 -4.50
C THR A 49 28.88 -21.04 -5.10
N SER A 50 28.68 -22.08 -4.30
CA SER A 50 28.60 -23.48 -4.79
C SER A 50 27.26 -23.81 -5.46
N ILE A 51 26.25 -22.90 -5.34
CA ILE A 51 24.93 -23.07 -5.95
C ILE A 51 24.95 -22.42 -7.35
N LYS A 52 24.88 -23.23 -8.40
CA LYS A 52 24.81 -22.73 -9.78
C LYS A 52 23.36 -22.27 -10.08
N THR A 53 23.20 -21.07 -10.65
CA THR A 53 21.88 -20.49 -10.96
C THR A 53 21.58 -20.56 -12.44
N TYR A 54 20.34 -20.96 -12.75
CA TYR A 54 19.78 -21.03 -14.09
C TYR A 54 18.49 -20.21 -14.16
N ILE A 55 18.32 -19.42 -15.24
CA ILE A 55 17.10 -18.63 -15.50
C ILE A 55 16.35 -19.29 -16.65
N TYR A 56 15.29 -20.02 -16.34
CA TYR A 56 14.38 -20.60 -17.32
C TYR A 56 13.23 -19.63 -17.60
N TYR A 57 13.13 -19.17 -18.84
CA TYR A 57 12.19 -18.12 -19.21
C TYR A 57 11.25 -18.52 -20.35
N LEU A 58 10.03 -17.97 -20.36
CA LEU A 58 9.15 -18.01 -21.51
C LEU A 58 9.69 -17.07 -22.59
N PRO A 59 9.82 -17.53 -23.88
CA PRO A 59 10.53 -16.81 -24.93
C PRO A 59 9.75 -15.64 -25.57
N GLU A 60 8.77 -15.09 -24.85
CA GLU A 60 7.99 -13.94 -25.30
C GLU A 60 8.58 -12.66 -24.71
N GLY A 61 9.15 -11.80 -25.55
CA GLY A 61 9.74 -10.52 -25.16
C GLY A 61 11.25 -10.43 -25.41
N ASP A 62 11.87 -9.35 -24.93
CA ASP A 62 13.29 -9.08 -25.08
C ASP A 62 14.09 -9.66 -23.90
N LEU A 63 14.92 -10.68 -24.19
CA LEU A 63 15.80 -11.33 -23.21
C LEU A 63 16.78 -10.36 -22.53
N SER A 64 17.12 -9.26 -23.18
CA SER A 64 18.02 -8.26 -22.60
C SER A 64 17.51 -7.73 -21.25
N ILE A 65 16.19 -7.69 -21.04
CA ILE A 65 15.57 -7.28 -19.79
C ILE A 65 16.02 -8.20 -18.64
N LEU A 66 15.94 -9.52 -18.83
CA LEU A 66 16.38 -10.48 -17.80
C LEU A 66 17.90 -10.42 -17.59
N LYS A 67 18.67 -10.28 -18.66
CA LYS A 67 20.14 -10.15 -18.56
C LYS A 67 20.58 -8.90 -17.80
N ASN A 68 19.88 -7.79 -17.97
CA ASN A 68 20.13 -6.56 -17.22
C ASN A 68 19.81 -6.71 -15.72
N ILE A 69 18.85 -7.57 -15.36
CA ILE A 69 18.42 -7.80 -13.97
C ILE A 69 19.34 -8.84 -13.29
N PHE A 70 19.54 -10.00 -13.91
CA PHE A 70 20.26 -11.13 -13.30
C PHE A 70 21.75 -11.18 -13.67
N GLY A 71 22.21 -10.35 -14.60
CA GLY A 71 23.60 -10.31 -15.05
C GLY A 71 24.03 -11.49 -15.93
N GLU A 72 25.29 -11.47 -16.35
CA GLU A 72 25.85 -12.47 -17.28
C GLU A 72 26.33 -13.77 -16.59
N LYS A 73 26.33 -13.82 -15.26
CA LYS A 73 26.77 -15.02 -14.51
C LYS A 73 25.69 -16.12 -14.48
N ALA A 74 24.45 -15.78 -14.65
CA ALA A 74 23.34 -16.73 -14.72
C ALA A 74 23.29 -17.38 -16.12
N GLU A 75 22.88 -18.63 -16.17
CA GLU A 75 22.69 -19.37 -17.43
C GLU A 75 21.23 -19.26 -17.87
N TYR A 76 20.97 -18.71 -19.06
CA TYR A 76 19.65 -18.43 -19.59
C TYR A 76 19.15 -19.51 -20.52
N ARG A 77 18.00 -20.13 -20.21
CA ARG A 77 17.40 -21.22 -21.00
C ARG A 77 15.92 -20.98 -21.24
N LYS A 78 15.44 -21.41 -22.40
CA LYS A 78 14.02 -21.34 -22.74
C LYS A 78 13.26 -22.46 -22.02
N GLN A 79 12.09 -22.16 -21.50
CA GLN A 79 11.15 -23.19 -21.02
C GLN A 79 10.63 -24.00 -22.20
N THR A 80 10.64 -25.33 -22.08
CA THR A 80 10.18 -26.28 -23.08
C THR A 80 9.14 -27.24 -22.50
N GLY A 81 8.07 -27.53 -23.22
CA GLY A 81 6.97 -28.39 -22.80
C GLY A 81 5.60 -27.74 -23.07
N GLU A 82 4.54 -28.53 -23.07
CA GLU A 82 3.19 -28.05 -23.35
C GLU A 82 2.53 -27.45 -22.11
N SER A 83 2.52 -28.19 -21.01
CA SER A 83 1.97 -27.77 -19.72
C SER A 83 3.01 -27.11 -18.81
N LEU A 84 2.58 -26.41 -17.76
CA LEU A 84 3.47 -25.89 -16.71
C LEU A 84 4.25 -27.04 -16.05
N GLY A 85 3.58 -28.17 -15.80
CA GLY A 85 4.21 -29.36 -15.24
C GLY A 85 5.31 -29.94 -16.15
N ASP A 86 5.06 -30.06 -17.46
CA ASP A 86 6.09 -30.51 -18.41
C ASP A 86 7.28 -29.56 -18.43
N LYS A 87 7.05 -28.25 -18.41
CA LYS A 87 8.11 -27.22 -18.39
C LYS A 87 8.98 -27.34 -17.15
N MET A 88 8.38 -27.48 -15.97
CA MET A 88 9.11 -27.68 -14.70
C MET A 88 9.91 -28.98 -14.72
N TYR A 89 9.29 -30.08 -15.14
CA TYR A 89 9.96 -31.38 -15.27
C TYR A 89 11.15 -31.31 -16.20
N ASN A 90 10.96 -30.74 -17.40
CA ASN A 90 12.03 -30.65 -18.40
C ASN A 90 13.23 -29.83 -17.90
N ALA A 91 12.97 -28.65 -17.26
CA ALA A 91 14.01 -27.81 -16.70
C ALA A 91 14.82 -28.55 -15.61
N ILE A 92 14.14 -29.23 -14.68
CA ILE A 92 14.80 -29.97 -13.61
C ILE A 92 15.57 -31.17 -14.18
N SER A 93 14.95 -31.93 -15.11
CA SER A 93 15.58 -33.10 -15.75
C SER A 93 16.85 -32.73 -16.53
N GLU A 94 16.80 -31.62 -17.27
CA GLU A 94 17.94 -31.10 -18.02
C GLU A 94 19.13 -30.80 -17.09
N VAL A 95 18.92 -30.03 -16.02
CA VAL A 95 19.96 -29.62 -15.08
C VAL A 95 20.49 -30.80 -14.27
N LEU A 96 19.67 -31.77 -13.90
CA LEU A 96 20.13 -33.03 -13.27
C LEU A 96 20.98 -33.88 -14.22
N SER A 97 20.59 -33.96 -15.51
CA SER A 97 21.37 -34.71 -16.53
C SER A 97 22.77 -34.13 -16.81
N GLU A 98 22.95 -32.84 -16.53
CA GLU A 98 24.23 -32.13 -16.61
C GLU A 98 25.13 -32.31 -15.36
N GLY A 99 24.72 -33.16 -14.40
CA GLY A 99 25.51 -33.51 -13.24
C GLY A 99 25.21 -32.75 -11.98
N ALA A 100 24.08 -32.04 -11.91
CA ALA A 100 23.56 -31.54 -10.62
C ALA A 100 23.08 -32.72 -9.76
N GLU A 101 23.41 -32.70 -8.47
CA GLU A 101 23.01 -33.73 -7.50
C GLU A 101 21.69 -33.36 -6.85
N MET A 102 21.41 -32.05 -6.71
CA MET A 102 20.20 -31.48 -6.13
C MET A 102 19.78 -30.26 -6.96
N VAL A 103 18.53 -30.21 -7.32
CA VAL A 103 17.93 -29.08 -8.03
C VAL A 103 16.76 -28.55 -7.22
N SER A 104 16.70 -27.23 -7.05
CA SER A 104 15.52 -26.52 -6.53
C SER A 104 15.05 -25.52 -7.58
N LEU A 105 13.76 -25.51 -7.89
CA LEU A 105 13.11 -24.62 -8.86
C LEU A 105 12.09 -23.74 -8.14
N SER A 106 12.18 -22.41 -8.32
CA SER A 106 11.22 -21.45 -7.77
C SER A 106 10.65 -20.55 -8.85
N GLY A 107 9.36 -20.21 -8.71
CA GLY A 107 8.75 -19.08 -9.40
C GLY A 107 9.29 -17.74 -8.90
N THR A 108 8.88 -16.65 -9.55
CA THR A 108 9.31 -15.27 -9.21
C THR A 108 8.22 -14.42 -8.59
N ASP A 109 7.11 -15.02 -8.21
CA ASP A 109 5.91 -14.32 -7.75
C ASP A 109 5.84 -14.17 -6.22
N ILE A 110 6.94 -14.49 -5.52
CA ILE A 110 7.07 -14.51 -4.06
C ILE A 110 8.03 -13.41 -3.59
N PRO A 111 7.52 -12.25 -3.18
CA PRO A 111 8.39 -11.13 -2.74
C PRO A 111 9.17 -11.40 -1.45
N GLU A 112 8.70 -12.37 -0.64
CA GLU A 112 9.35 -12.74 0.63
C GLU A 112 10.43 -13.82 0.47
N LEU A 113 10.64 -14.36 -0.75
CA LEU A 113 11.62 -15.41 -0.99
C LEU A 113 13.02 -14.92 -0.63
N SER A 114 13.67 -15.58 0.30
CA SER A 114 15.01 -15.27 0.78
C SER A 114 16.06 -16.31 0.35
N SER A 115 17.34 -15.96 0.43
CA SER A 115 18.43 -16.92 0.26
C SER A 115 18.35 -18.06 1.28
N THR A 116 17.85 -17.77 2.48
CA THR A 116 17.64 -18.78 3.54
C THR A 116 16.61 -19.83 3.11
N ASP A 117 15.54 -19.47 2.41
CA ASP A 117 14.55 -20.42 1.90
C ASP A 117 15.16 -21.34 0.84
N VAL A 118 15.92 -20.76 -0.11
CA VAL A 118 16.62 -21.54 -1.15
C VAL A 118 17.63 -22.49 -0.51
N GLU A 119 18.46 -22.04 0.42
CA GLU A 119 19.43 -22.90 1.12
C GLU A 119 18.75 -23.96 1.99
N SER A 120 17.60 -23.63 2.61
CA SER A 120 16.78 -24.57 3.38
C SER A 120 16.26 -25.69 2.49
N SER A 121 15.89 -25.41 1.23
CA SER A 121 15.47 -26.42 0.27
C SER A 121 16.57 -27.47 0.05
N PHE A 122 17.81 -27.07 -0.08
CA PHE A 122 18.94 -28.01 -0.22
C PHE A 122 19.24 -28.76 1.08
N LYS A 123 19.08 -28.12 2.25
CA LYS A 123 19.22 -28.82 3.55
C LYS A 123 18.16 -29.90 3.72
N LEU A 124 16.91 -29.61 3.35
CA LEU A 124 15.83 -30.58 3.35
C LEU A 124 16.07 -31.72 2.34
N LEU A 125 16.59 -31.41 1.15
CA LEU A 125 16.95 -32.42 0.15
C LEU A 125 18.07 -33.36 0.57
N MET A 126 18.93 -32.99 1.50
CA MET A 126 19.91 -33.95 2.04
C MET A 126 19.22 -35.12 2.75
N GLN A 127 18.05 -34.91 3.34
CA GLN A 127 17.30 -35.90 4.14
C GLN A 127 16.08 -36.48 3.39
N ASN A 128 15.62 -35.82 2.33
CA ASN A 128 14.43 -36.20 1.59
C ASN A 128 14.74 -36.37 0.09
N ASP A 129 13.89 -37.09 -0.63
CA ASP A 129 13.98 -37.24 -2.10
C ASP A 129 13.48 -36.02 -2.82
N THR A 130 12.44 -35.39 -2.24
CA THR A 130 11.76 -34.20 -2.78
C THR A 130 11.49 -33.18 -1.69
N VAL A 131 11.33 -31.91 -2.10
CA VAL A 131 10.89 -30.82 -1.23
C VAL A 131 9.83 -29.98 -1.90
N LEU A 132 8.88 -29.49 -1.13
CA LEU A 132 7.86 -28.50 -1.54
C LEU A 132 7.80 -27.36 -0.55
N PHE A 133 7.69 -26.14 -1.03
CA PHE A 133 7.46 -24.93 -0.24
C PHE A 133 6.11 -24.34 -0.64
N PRO A 134 5.09 -24.44 0.23
CA PRO A 134 3.73 -24.09 -0.12
C PRO A 134 3.46 -22.59 -0.22
N THR A 135 2.43 -22.23 -0.98
CA THR A 135 1.82 -20.90 -0.95
C THR A 135 0.52 -20.91 -0.17
N GLU A 136 0.12 -19.73 0.35
CA GLU A 136 -1.13 -19.59 1.13
C GLU A 136 -2.39 -19.91 0.31
N ASP A 137 -2.34 -19.74 -1.00
CA ASP A 137 -3.43 -20.05 -1.94
C ASP A 137 -3.62 -21.54 -2.23
N GLY A 138 -2.76 -22.43 -1.67
CA GLY A 138 -2.81 -23.88 -1.86
C GLY A 138 -1.97 -24.39 -3.04
N GLY A 139 -1.11 -23.55 -3.60
CA GLY A 139 -0.04 -23.90 -4.52
C GLY A 139 1.28 -24.21 -3.83
N TYR A 140 2.37 -24.12 -4.57
CA TYR A 140 3.72 -24.12 -4.06
C TYR A 140 4.60 -23.20 -4.93
N TYR A 141 5.53 -22.48 -4.31
CA TYR A 141 6.43 -21.58 -5.00
C TYR A 141 7.81 -22.18 -5.29
N LEU A 142 8.20 -23.20 -4.53
CA LEU A 142 9.45 -23.89 -4.73
C LEU A 142 9.26 -25.40 -4.69
N VAL A 143 9.85 -26.09 -5.64
CA VAL A 143 9.94 -27.56 -5.70
C VAL A 143 11.40 -27.96 -5.90
N GLY A 144 11.87 -28.97 -5.18
CA GLY A 144 13.23 -29.47 -5.36
C GLY A 144 13.27 -31.01 -5.33
N MET A 145 14.30 -31.57 -5.99
CA MET A 145 14.50 -33.02 -6.03
C MET A 145 15.94 -33.41 -6.40
N LYS A 146 16.28 -34.67 -6.10
CA LYS A 146 17.57 -35.28 -6.46
C LYS A 146 17.49 -36.10 -7.75
N LYS A 147 16.30 -36.53 -8.14
CA LYS A 147 16.01 -37.29 -9.35
C LYS A 147 14.72 -36.75 -9.96
N ALA A 148 14.69 -36.57 -11.28
CA ALA A 148 13.51 -36.10 -11.97
C ALA A 148 12.43 -37.16 -12.02
N HIS A 149 11.21 -36.82 -11.55
CA HIS A 149 10.04 -37.69 -11.58
C HIS A 149 8.89 -36.98 -12.30
N LYS A 150 8.60 -37.37 -13.53
CA LYS A 150 7.58 -36.75 -14.38
C LYS A 150 6.18 -36.78 -13.74
N ASP A 151 5.85 -37.92 -13.08
CA ASP A 151 4.52 -38.13 -12.49
C ASP A 151 4.17 -37.12 -11.38
N ILE A 152 5.16 -36.55 -10.70
CA ILE A 152 4.96 -35.50 -9.69
C ILE A 152 4.29 -34.27 -10.32
N PHE A 153 4.64 -33.93 -11.55
CA PHE A 153 4.18 -32.74 -12.27
C PHE A 153 2.94 -32.97 -13.13
N ASN A 154 2.45 -34.18 -13.23
CA ASN A 154 1.24 -34.49 -13.98
C ASN A 154 -0.03 -34.13 -13.17
N ILE A 155 -0.19 -32.80 -12.93
CA ILE A 155 -1.30 -32.24 -12.15
C ILE A 155 -2.25 -31.52 -13.09
N GLU A 156 -3.52 -31.89 -13.04
CA GLU A 156 -4.58 -31.15 -13.71
C GLU A 156 -5.00 -29.93 -12.89
N GLY A 157 -5.12 -28.77 -13.55
CA GLY A 157 -5.60 -27.54 -12.93
C GLY A 157 -4.53 -26.78 -12.12
N TYR A 158 -3.31 -26.65 -12.65
CA TYR A 158 -2.34 -25.68 -12.13
C TYR A 158 -2.98 -24.29 -11.99
N GLY A 159 -2.70 -23.59 -10.89
CA GLY A 159 -3.32 -22.31 -10.53
C GLY A 159 -4.59 -22.43 -9.69
N GLY A 160 -4.96 -23.65 -9.28
CA GLY A 160 -6.03 -23.88 -8.31
C GLY A 160 -5.49 -24.13 -6.89
N ASN A 161 -6.36 -23.99 -5.89
CA ASN A 161 -6.04 -24.10 -4.46
C ASN A 161 -5.76 -25.53 -3.94
N THR A 162 -5.62 -26.52 -4.80
CA THR A 162 -5.38 -27.94 -4.45
C THR A 162 -4.09 -28.49 -5.05
N VAL A 163 -3.28 -27.63 -5.69
CA VAL A 163 -2.06 -28.06 -6.39
C VAL A 163 -1.05 -28.68 -5.43
N PHE A 164 -0.83 -28.06 -4.27
CA PHE A 164 0.07 -28.57 -3.23
C PHE A 164 -0.35 -29.98 -2.78
N GLU A 165 -1.60 -30.18 -2.38
CA GLU A 165 -2.08 -31.48 -1.90
C GLU A 165 -2.06 -32.56 -2.99
N LYS A 166 -2.42 -32.23 -4.22
CA LYS A 166 -2.30 -33.15 -5.35
C LYS A 166 -0.86 -33.56 -5.62
N THR A 167 0.07 -32.62 -5.57
CA THR A 167 1.50 -32.89 -5.77
C THR A 167 2.04 -33.77 -4.64
N ARG A 168 1.70 -33.48 -3.39
CA ARG A 168 2.05 -34.25 -2.21
C ARG A 168 1.55 -35.70 -2.33
N ALA A 169 0.27 -35.92 -2.69
CA ALA A 169 -0.30 -37.23 -2.87
C ALA A 169 0.41 -38.07 -3.97
N ARG A 170 0.91 -37.41 -5.03
CA ARG A 170 1.71 -38.08 -6.06
C ARG A 170 3.09 -38.50 -5.55
N ILE A 171 3.75 -37.64 -4.78
CA ILE A 171 5.03 -37.95 -4.13
C ILE A 171 4.88 -39.16 -3.21
N GLU A 172 3.85 -39.16 -2.36
CA GLU A 172 3.52 -40.24 -1.47
C GLU A 172 3.23 -41.56 -2.24
N LYS A 173 2.45 -41.48 -3.33
CA LYS A 173 2.14 -42.64 -4.21
C LYS A 173 3.40 -43.24 -4.85
N LEU A 174 4.42 -42.42 -5.11
CA LEU A 174 5.70 -42.89 -5.65
C LEU A 174 6.63 -43.46 -4.57
N GLY A 175 6.23 -43.42 -3.30
CA GLY A 175 7.04 -43.87 -2.16
C GLY A 175 8.23 -42.98 -1.87
N LEU A 176 8.18 -41.73 -2.32
CA LEU A 176 9.28 -40.75 -2.13
C LEU A 176 9.09 -39.99 -0.81
N SER A 177 10.20 -39.73 -0.13
CA SER A 177 10.21 -38.87 1.04
C SER A 177 10.05 -37.38 0.65
N LEU A 178 9.23 -36.64 1.43
CA LEU A 178 8.91 -35.22 1.19
C LEU A 178 9.34 -34.35 2.37
N GLY A 179 10.21 -33.37 2.13
CA GLY A 179 10.45 -32.24 3.03
C GLY A 179 9.52 -31.08 2.69
N ILE A 180 8.95 -30.44 3.70
CA ILE A 180 8.09 -29.26 3.54
C ILE A 180 8.80 -28.05 4.11
N GLY A 181 8.89 -26.96 3.32
CA GLY A 181 9.52 -25.72 3.71
C GLY A 181 8.53 -24.66 4.22
N THR A 182 9.00 -23.43 4.33
CA THR A 182 8.23 -22.26 4.79
C THR A 182 7.08 -21.95 3.85
N ILE A 183 5.95 -21.52 4.41
CA ILE A 183 4.80 -21.01 3.63
C ILE A 183 5.02 -19.53 3.36
N HIS A 184 4.81 -19.08 2.13
CA HIS A 184 4.81 -17.69 1.74
C HIS A 184 3.55 -17.34 0.94
N ARG A 185 3.32 -16.05 0.73
CA ARG A 185 2.25 -15.54 -0.12
C ARG A 185 2.83 -15.11 -1.47
N ASP A 186 2.15 -15.44 -2.56
CA ASP A 186 2.39 -14.88 -3.89
C ASP A 186 1.59 -13.60 -4.13
N ILE A 187 1.95 -12.82 -5.14
CA ILE A 187 1.15 -11.66 -5.58
C ILE A 187 0.49 -11.95 -6.92
N ASP A 188 -0.79 -12.29 -6.89
CA ASP A 188 -1.58 -12.56 -8.09
C ASP A 188 -2.87 -11.74 -8.17
N THR A 189 -3.42 -11.30 -7.05
CA THR A 189 -4.70 -10.60 -6.94
C THR A 189 -4.57 -9.26 -6.20
N LYS A 190 -5.64 -8.45 -6.24
CA LYS A 190 -5.74 -7.22 -5.44
C LYS A 190 -5.68 -7.50 -3.94
N GLU A 191 -6.24 -8.61 -3.51
CA GLU A 191 -6.24 -9.07 -2.12
C GLU A 191 -4.83 -9.36 -1.63
N ASP A 192 -3.98 -9.94 -2.49
CA ASP A 192 -2.56 -10.17 -2.17
C ASP A 192 -1.81 -8.85 -2.02
N ILE A 193 -2.05 -7.89 -2.92
CA ILE A 193 -1.47 -6.54 -2.81
C ILE A 193 -1.83 -5.90 -1.46
N LYS A 194 -3.09 -6.03 -1.01
CA LYS A 194 -3.53 -5.53 0.29
C LYS A 194 -2.80 -6.22 1.45
N ALA A 195 -2.62 -7.53 1.38
CA ALA A 195 -1.88 -8.28 2.39
C ALA A 195 -0.42 -7.80 2.48
N PHE A 196 0.22 -7.50 1.34
CA PHE A 196 1.57 -6.92 1.33
C PHE A 196 1.62 -5.46 1.81
N TYR A 197 0.56 -4.67 1.65
CA TYR A 197 0.46 -3.38 2.33
C TYR A 197 0.43 -3.53 3.86
N GLU A 198 -0.28 -4.53 4.40
CA GLU A 198 -0.27 -4.82 5.84
C GLU A 198 1.11 -5.29 6.31
N LEU A 199 1.80 -6.13 5.52
CA LEU A 199 3.15 -6.58 5.82
C LEU A 199 4.14 -5.41 5.92
N MET A 200 3.99 -4.37 5.09
CA MET A 200 4.83 -3.16 5.16
C MET A 200 4.78 -2.47 6.53
N TYR A 201 3.68 -2.59 7.29
CA TYR A 201 3.60 -1.97 8.63
C TYR A 201 4.38 -2.75 9.69
N THR A 202 4.60 -4.03 9.50
CA THR A 202 5.16 -4.94 10.50
C THR A 202 6.55 -5.44 10.19
N ASP A 203 6.93 -5.55 8.91
CA ASP A 203 8.20 -6.10 8.46
C ASP A 203 9.13 -5.02 7.84
N GLU A 204 10.22 -4.71 8.58
CA GLU A 204 11.26 -3.77 8.09
C GLU A 204 12.10 -4.32 6.94
N ASN A 205 12.26 -5.64 6.84
CA ASN A 205 13.04 -6.24 5.76
C ASN A 205 12.26 -6.18 4.46
N PHE A 206 10.97 -6.51 4.53
CA PHE A 206 10.10 -6.37 3.36
C PHE A 206 10.05 -4.92 2.84
N ARG A 207 9.97 -3.89 3.71
CA ARG A 207 9.99 -2.47 3.28
C ARG A 207 11.21 -2.08 2.44
N LYS A 208 12.32 -2.81 2.54
CA LYS A 208 13.55 -2.53 1.80
C LYS A 208 13.57 -3.15 0.40
N THR A 209 12.62 -4.02 0.08
CA THR A 209 12.55 -4.72 -1.21
C THR A 209 12.12 -3.78 -2.34
N HIS A 210 12.47 -4.13 -3.57
CA HIS A 210 12.00 -3.44 -4.77
C HIS A 210 10.48 -3.56 -4.94
N THR A 211 9.91 -4.71 -4.57
CA THR A 211 8.47 -4.93 -4.58
C THR A 211 7.76 -3.98 -3.62
N ALA A 212 8.22 -3.84 -2.37
CA ALA A 212 7.63 -2.91 -1.42
C ALA A 212 7.72 -1.45 -1.89
N LYS A 213 8.85 -1.06 -2.48
CA LYS A 213 9.02 0.26 -3.09
C LYS A 213 8.00 0.50 -4.21
N PHE A 214 7.87 -0.47 -5.13
CA PHE A 214 6.86 -0.41 -6.19
C PHE A 214 5.45 -0.27 -5.64
N LEU A 215 5.07 -1.11 -4.67
CA LEU A 215 3.75 -1.08 -4.03
C LEU A 215 3.47 0.30 -3.40
N LYS A 216 4.43 0.86 -2.66
CA LYS A 216 4.33 2.19 -2.07
C LYS A 216 4.08 3.27 -3.13
N GLU A 217 4.91 3.30 -4.18
CA GLU A 217 4.86 4.33 -5.23
C GLU A 217 3.57 4.26 -6.08
N ASN A 218 2.91 3.10 -6.11
CA ASN A 218 1.70 2.86 -6.88
C ASN A 218 0.41 2.82 -6.04
N LYS A 219 0.45 3.15 -4.73
CA LYS A 219 -0.77 3.37 -3.94
C LYS A 219 -1.60 4.51 -4.53
N LYS A 220 -2.88 4.26 -4.72
CA LYS A 220 -3.83 5.26 -5.23
C LYS A 220 -4.25 6.21 -4.12
N ILE A 221 -4.16 7.51 -4.36
CA ILE A 221 -4.53 8.55 -3.40
C ILE A 221 -5.80 9.24 -3.88
N GLY A 222 -6.80 9.35 -3.00
CA GLY A 222 -8.00 10.17 -3.18
C GLY A 222 -7.93 11.42 -2.31
N ILE A 223 -8.00 12.61 -2.89
CA ILE A 223 -8.04 13.89 -2.17
C ILE A 223 -9.49 14.36 -2.11
N ILE A 224 -10.03 14.46 -0.90
CA ILE A 224 -11.42 14.86 -0.63
C ILE A 224 -11.43 16.27 -0.03
N ILE A 225 -12.13 17.19 -0.69
CA ILE A 225 -12.16 18.61 -0.35
C ILE A 225 -13.59 19.01 -0.01
N PRO A 226 -13.98 19.03 1.27
CA PRO A 226 -15.27 19.56 1.69
C PRO A 226 -15.29 21.07 1.49
N THR A 227 -16.28 21.57 0.73
CA THR A 227 -16.47 22.98 0.38
C THR A 227 -17.80 23.51 0.85
N TYR A 228 -17.81 24.68 1.48
CA TYR A 228 -19.02 25.42 1.85
C TYR A 228 -18.70 26.90 2.02
N ASN A 229 -19.13 27.74 1.06
CA ASN A 229 -18.86 29.19 1.03
C ASN A 229 -17.36 29.51 1.12
N GLU A 230 -16.59 29.04 0.14
CA GLU A 230 -15.14 29.16 0.04
C GLU A 230 -14.69 29.89 -1.26
N GLU A 231 -15.51 30.82 -1.77
CA GLU A 231 -15.20 31.58 -2.99
C GLU A 231 -13.85 32.29 -2.97
N GLU A 232 -13.38 32.71 -1.77
CA GLU A 232 -12.07 33.37 -1.61
C GLU A 232 -10.86 32.43 -1.74
N THR A 233 -11.06 31.12 -1.53
CA THR A 233 -9.93 30.17 -1.39
C THR A 233 -9.91 29.06 -2.46
N VAL A 234 -11.08 28.70 -2.99
CA VAL A 234 -11.23 27.55 -3.90
C VAL A 234 -10.35 27.67 -5.16
N VAL A 235 -10.22 28.83 -5.78
CA VAL A 235 -9.38 29.05 -6.96
C VAL A 235 -7.89 28.85 -6.64
N SER A 236 -7.45 29.35 -5.48
CA SER A 236 -6.05 29.21 -5.04
C SER A 236 -5.71 27.74 -4.77
N LEU A 237 -6.64 26.98 -4.18
CA LEU A 237 -6.44 25.54 -3.94
C LEU A 237 -6.39 24.76 -5.26
N GLN A 238 -7.31 25.00 -6.20
CA GLN A 238 -7.30 24.34 -7.51
C GLN A 238 -5.94 24.48 -8.22
N LYS A 239 -5.31 25.67 -8.18
CA LYS A 239 -3.99 25.89 -8.77
C LYS A 239 -2.90 25.03 -8.12
N GLN A 240 -2.96 24.77 -6.82
CA GLN A 240 -2.02 23.89 -6.12
C GLN A 240 -2.23 22.42 -6.48
N LEU A 241 -3.47 22.03 -6.74
CA LEU A 241 -3.87 20.66 -7.03
C LEU A 241 -3.68 20.27 -8.50
N GLU A 242 -3.52 21.24 -9.40
CA GLU A 242 -3.47 20.99 -10.85
C GLU A 242 -2.39 19.98 -11.24
N ASN A 243 -1.20 20.11 -10.69
CA ASN A 243 -0.07 19.21 -10.96
C ASN A 243 -0.21 17.82 -10.29
N LEU A 244 -1.19 17.64 -9.41
CA LEU A 244 -1.41 16.37 -8.71
C LEU A 244 -2.44 15.46 -9.40
N ARG A 245 -3.22 16.00 -10.34
CA ARG A 245 -4.35 15.33 -11.01
C ARG A 245 -3.97 14.05 -11.77
N GLU A 246 -2.76 13.97 -12.29
CA GLU A 246 -2.29 12.79 -13.01
C GLU A 246 -1.97 11.60 -12.08
N ARG A 247 -1.78 11.89 -10.78
CA ARG A 247 -1.31 10.91 -9.79
C ARG A 247 -2.33 10.58 -8.71
N CYS A 248 -3.45 11.33 -8.64
CA CYS A 248 -4.47 11.11 -7.62
C CYS A 248 -5.86 11.53 -8.12
N GLU A 249 -6.89 10.93 -7.55
CA GLU A 249 -8.28 11.32 -7.78
C GLU A 249 -8.63 12.48 -6.83
N ILE A 250 -9.13 13.59 -7.38
CA ILE A 250 -9.46 14.79 -6.60
C ILE A 250 -10.94 15.09 -6.73
N VAL A 251 -11.63 15.17 -5.60
CA VAL A 251 -13.07 15.46 -5.54
C VAL A 251 -13.37 16.63 -4.61
N PHE A 252 -14.04 17.63 -5.12
CA PHE A 252 -14.69 18.68 -4.34
C PHE A 252 -16.10 18.23 -3.98
N VAL A 253 -16.47 18.39 -2.72
CA VAL A 253 -17.81 18.02 -2.24
C VAL A 253 -18.47 19.24 -1.64
N ASP A 254 -19.42 19.82 -2.37
CA ASP A 254 -20.15 21.02 -1.94
C ASP A 254 -21.27 20.66 -0.97
N GLY A 255 -21.33 21.38 0.15
CA GLY A 255 -22.35 21.25 1.20
C GLY A 255 -23.52 22.23 1.07
N GLY A 256 -23.83 22.68 -0.15
CA GLY A 256 -24.91 23.67 -0.43
C GLY A 256 -24.42 25.10 -0.29
N SER A 257 -23.31 25.47 -0.94
CA SER A 257 -22.79 26.86 -0.98
C SER A 257 -23.82 27.81 -1.58
N THR A 258 -23.84 29.03 -1.06
CA THR A 258 -24.73 30.12 -1.49
C THR A 258 -23.97 31.29 -2.10
N ASP A 259 -22.65 31.24 -2.11
CA ASP A 259 -21.73 32.16 -2.75
C ASP A 259 -21.29 31.59 -4.13
N LYS A 260 -20.25 32.16 -4.72
CA LYS A 260 -19.73 31.72 -6.03
C LYS A 260 -18.84 30.47 -5.98
N THR A 261 -18.74 29.78 -4.85
CA THR A 261 -17.84 28.62 -4.67
C THR A 261 -18.03 27.58 -5.78
N VAL A 262 -19.28 27.17 -6.05
CA VAL A 262 -19.60 26.13 -7.05
C VAL A 262 -19.25 26.60 -8.45
N GLU A 263 -19.55 27.86 -8.81
CA GLU A 263 -19.25 28.45 -10.11
C GLU A 263 -17.75 28.55 -10.39
N LEU A 264 -16.93 28.72 -9.34
CA LEU A 264 -15.49 28.87 -9.43
C LEU A 264 -14.74 27.54 -9.50
N ILE A 265 -15.39 26.40 -9.27
CA ILE A 265 -14.77 25.08 -9.42
C ILE A 265 -14.75 24.70 -10.90
N ASP A 266 -13.53 24.48 -11.43
CA ASP A 266 -13.33 24.03 -12.82
C ASP A 266 -13.68 22.54 -12.97
N THR A 267 -14.94 22.26 -13.32
CA THR A 267 -15.45 20.89 -13.49
C THR A 267 -14.89 20.16 -14.70
N SER A 268 -14.16 20.84 -15.58
CA SER A 268 -13.41 20.19 -16.67
C SER A 268 -12.15 19.52 -16.17
N LYS A 269 -11.67 19.91 -14.99
CA LYS A 269 -10.44 19.44 -14.37
C LYS A 269 -10.65 18.66 -13.08
N PHE A 270 -11.68 18.98 -12.32
CA PHE A 270 -11.94 18.42 -11.00
C PHE A 270 -13.37 17.88 -10.91
N ARG A 271 -13.51 16.75 -10.26
CA ARG A 271 -14.82 16.18 -9.97
C ARG A 271 -15.52 17.00 -8.87
N LEU A 272 -16.77 17.35 -9.07
CA LEU A 272 -17.63 18.05 -8.12
C LEU A 272 -18.83 17.17 -7.75
N LEU A 273 -19.05 17.02 -6.45
CA LEU A 273 -20.23 16.35 -5.87
C LEU A 273 -20.98 17.32 -4.99
N HIS A 274 -22.28 17.05 -4.83
CA HIS A 274 -23.17 17.82 -3.93
C HIS A 274 -23.68 16.90 -2.81
N SER A 275 -23.51 17.32 -1.57
CA SER A 275 -23.97 16.59 -0.39
C SER A 275 -24.91 17.41 0.46
N LYS A 276 -25.52 16.77 1.46
CA LYS A 276 -26.17 17.48 2.55
C LYS A 276 -25.14 18.33 3.29
N LYS A 277 -25.58 19.47 3.83
CA LYS A 277 -24.74 20.33 4.67
C LYS A 277 -24.21 19.55 5.87
N GLY A 278 -22.93 19.68 6.11
CA GLY A 278 -22.20 19.02 7.19
C GLY A 278 -20.88 18.46 6.70
N ARG A 279 -19.79 18.78 7.39
CA ARG A 279 -18.45 18.37 6.97
C ARG A 279 -18.30 16.86 6.92
N ASN A 280 -18.88 16.14 7.90
CA ASN A 280 -18.95 14.68 7.92
C ASN A 280 -19.63 14.14 6.65
N ASN A 281 -20.78 14.68 6.25
CA ASN A 281 -21.50 14.24 5.05
C ASN A 281 -20.68 14.44 3.79
N GLN A 282 -20.02 15.59 3.66
CA GLN A 282 -19.16 15.90 2.51
C GLN A 282 -17.96 14.95 2.44
N MET A 283 -17.26 14.75 3.58
CA MET A 283 -16.06 13.90 3.63
C MET A 283 -16.42 12.42 3.40
N ASN A 284 -17.49 11.92 3.96
CA ASN A 284 -17.94 10.54 3.77
C ASN A 284 -18.35 10.29 2.31
N MET A 285 -19.18 11.16 1.73
CA MET A 285 -19.55 11.05 0.31
C MET A 285 -18.33 11.08 -0.61
N GLY A 286 -17.37 11.96 -0.35
CA GLY A 286 -16.12 12.01 -1.10
C GLY A 286 -15.31 10.70 -0.98
N ALA A 287 -15.18 10.17 0.22
CA ALA A 287 -14.45 8.93 0.49
C ALA A 287 -15.08 7.71 -0.20
N GLU A 288 -16.41 7.61 -0.22
CA GLU A 288 -17.13 6.54 -0.91
C GLU A 288 -16.97 6.64 -2.43
N SER A 289 -16.87 7.86 -2.97
CA SER A 289 -16.89 8.13 -4.41
C SER A 289 -15.56 7.89 -5.14
N VAL A 290 -14.42 7.83 -4.43
CA VAL A 290 -13.08 7.70 -5.04
C VAL A 290 -12.59 6.26 -5.01
N GLU A 291 -11.88 5.83 -6.06
CA GLU A 291 -11.14 4.56 -6.08
C GLU A 291 -9.69 4.79 -5.61
N ALA A 292 -9.49 4.69 -4.31
CA ALA A 292 -8.21 4.98 -3.68
C ALA A 292 -7.85 3.96 -2.60
N ASP A 293 -6.56 3.82 -2.32
CA ASP A 293 -6.03 3.06 -1.18
C ASP A 293 -5.86 3.99 0.05
N ILE A 294 -5.58 5.26 -0.21
CA ILE A 294 -5.34 6.31 0.78
C ILE A 294 -6.32 7.46 0.55
N LEU A 295 -7.00 7.88 1.61
CA LEU A 295 -7.83 9.08 1.64
C LEU A 295 -7.04 10.23 2.26
N PHE A 296 -7.06 11.38 1.62
CA PHE A 296 -6.51 12.62 2.11
C PHE A 296 -7.61 13.68 2.20
N PHE A 297 -8.06 14.00 3.41
CA PHE A 297 -9.06 15.03 3.66
C PHE A 297 -8.40 16.40 3.80
N LEU A 298 -8.67 17.28 2.86
CA LEU A 298 -8.01 18.57 2.72
C LEU A 298 -9.02 19.74 2.79
N HIS A 299 -8.81 20.70 3.69
CA HIS A 299 -9.64 21.89 3.75
C HIS A 299 -9.34 22.85 2.61
N CYS A 300 -10.38 23.57 2.15
CA CYS A 300 -10.29 24.47 1.01
C CYS A 300 -9.34 25.65 1.22
N ASP A 301 -9.11 26.08 2.45
CA ASP A 301 -8.20 27.18 2.81
C ASP A 301 -6.76 26.74 3.12
N SER A 302 -6.41 25.52 2.75
CA SER A 302 -5.08 24.93 3.00
C SER A 302 -4.06 25.33 1.93
N ILE A 303 -2.80 25.42 2.35
CA ILE A 303 -1.66 25.52 1.44
C ILE A 303 -0.76 24.32 1.68
N LEU A 304 -0.58 23.53 0.62
CA LEU A 304 0.18 22.29 0.64
C LEU A 304 1.70 22.52 0.66
N PRO A 305 2.49 21.60 1.22
CA PRO A 305 3.94 21.59 1.04
C PRO A 305 4.32 21.26 -0.43
N PRO A 306 5.59 21.39 -0.83
CA PRO A 306 6.01 21.21 -2.22
C PRO A 306 5.72 19.85 -2.82
N ASN A 307 5.91 18.75 -2.08
CA ASN A 307 5.74 17.37 -2.55
C ASN A 307 4.77 16.59 -1.65
N PRO A 308 3.47 16.96 -1.65
CA PRO A 308 2.54 16.41 -0.66
C PRO A 308 2.26 14.93 -0.87
N LEU A 309 2.25 14.42 -2.11
CA LEU A 309 1.96 13.01 -2.39
C LEU A 309 3.09 12.10 -1.90
N GLU A 310 4.35 12.47 -2.12
CA GLU A 310 5.51 11.74 -1.62
C GLU A 310 5.50 11.66 -0.10
N GLU A 311 5.14 12.75 0.57
CA GLU A 311 5.05 12.77 2.03
C GLU A 311 3.90 11.92 2.57
N ILE A 312 2.77 11.88 1.85
CA ILE A 312 1.66 10.97 2.16
C ILE A 312 2.13 9.52 2.04
N LEU A 313 2.80 9.15 0.94
CA LEU A 313 3.30 7.81 0.72
C LEU A 313 4.35 7.40 1.76
N ASP A 314 5.27 8.30 2.12
CA ASP A 314 6.28 8.07 3.17
C ASP A 314 5.65 7.87 4.56
N LEU A 315 4.61 8.64 4.86
CA LEU A 315 3.84 8.49 6.08
C LEU A 315 3.13 7.15 6.13
N MET A 316 2.42 6.81 5.04
CA MET A 316 1.59 5.62 4.93
C MET A 316 2.37 4.32 4.69
N GLU A 317 3.68 4.40 4.59
CA GLU A 317 4.58 3.24 4.66
C GLU A 317 4.68 2.66 6.09
N LYS A 318 4.48 3.50 7.11
CA LYS A 318 4.70 3.16 8.52
C LYS A 318 3.44 3.25 9.38
N TYR A 319 2.44 3.98 8.92
CA TYR A 319 1.25 4.29 9.69
C TYR A 319 0.01 4.12 8.81
N ARG A 320 -1.04 3.53 9.36
CA ARG A 320 -2.35 3.38 8.69
C ARG A 320 -3.18 4.67 8.72
N ALA A 321 -2.84 5.61 9.61
CA ALA A 321 -3.48 6.92 9.72
C ALA A 321 -2.51 7.97 10.24
N GLY A 322 -2.71 9.22 9.85
CA GLY A 322 -1.91 10.35 10.30
C GLY A 322 -2.38 11.66 9.72
N CYS A 323 -1.53 12.66 9.78
CA CYS A 323 -1.81 13.99 9.26
C CYS A 323 -0.51 14.73 8.91
N PHE A 324 -0.65 15.86 8.25
CA PHE A 324 0.42 16.84 8.19
C PHE A 324 0.57 17.60 9.51
N GLY A 325 1.73 18.19 9.75
CA GLY A 325 1.87 19.22 10.76
C GLY A 325 1.11 20.48 10.32
N ILE A 326 0.55 21.23 11.28
CA ILE A 326 -0.09 22.53 10.99
C ILE A 326 0.89 23.68 11.16
N ALA A 327 0.77 24.70 10.30
CA ALA A 327 1.40 26.01 10.47
C ALA A 327 0.41 27.13 10.13
N PHE A 328 0.66 28.31 10.66
CA PHE A 328 -0.16 29.50 10.42
C PHE A 328 0.68 30.58 9.76
N LYS A 329 0.13 31.27 8.75
CA LYS A 329 0.75 32.48 8.19
C LYS A 329 0.60 33.64 9.17
N SER A 330 1.43 33.67 10.23
CA SER A 330 1.37 34.69 11.27
C SER A 330 2.73 34.82 11.95
N LEU A 331 3.16 36.08 12.18
CA LEU A 331 4.38 36.42 12.94
C LEU A 331 4.13 36.45 14.46
N SER A 332 2.92 36.20 14.93
CA SER A 332 2.56 36.23 16.36
C SER A 332 3.24 35.08 17.13
N PRO A 333 4.02 35.36 18.20
CA PRO A 333 4.61 34.32 19.07
C PRO A 333 3.56 33.35 19.62
N LEU A 334 2.35 33.83 19.91
CA LEU A 334 1.23 32.98 20.38
C LEU A 334 0.85 31.93 19.32
N MET A 335 0.85 32.28 18.03
CA MET A 335 0.55 31.35 16.96
C MET A 335 1.64 30.30 16.80
N PHE A 336 2.89 30.64 17.13
CA PHE A 336 3.98 29.67 17.20
C PHE A 336 3.73 28.63 18.30
N ILE A 337 3.32 29.08 19.50
CA ILE A 337 2.96 28.20 20.62
C ILE A 337 1.75 27.34 20.25
N CYS A 338 0.72 27.92 19.62
CA CYS A 338 -0.43 27.16 19.12
C CYS A 338 -0.01 26.06 18.16
N ARG A 339 0.87 26.35 17.22
CA ARG A 339 1.44 25.41 16.27
C ARG A 339 2.13 24.25 16.98
N TYR A 340 3.01 24.58 17.95
CA TYR A 340 3.74 23.56 18.72
C TYR A 340 2.77 22.62 19.46
N ILE A 341 1.83 23.17 20.22
CA ILE A 341 0.83 22.40 20.96
C ILE A 341 -0.04 21.54 20.01
N SER A 342 -0.44 22.10 18.86
CA SER A 342 -1.29 21.40 17.90
C SER A 342 -0.58 20.21 17.27
N ASN A 343 0.69 20.33 16.93
CA ASN A 343 1.47 19.25 16.34
C ASN A 343 1.85 18.19 17.39
N HIS A 344 2.26 18.64 18.60
CA HIS A 344 2.68 17.71 19.65
C HIS A 344 1.56 16.80 20.16
N ARG A 345 0.32 17.30 20.18
CA ARG A 345 -0.86 16.53 20.63
C ARG A 345 -1.15 15.29 19.76
N VAL A 346 -0.67 15.22 18.51
CA VAL A 346 -0.82 14.03 17.66
C VAL A 346 -0.10 12.84 18.30
N PHE A 347 1.08 13.08 18.87
CA PHE A 347 1.88 12.05 19.53
C PHE A 347 1.42 11.78 20.96
N ASP A 348 1.22 12.84 21.77
CA ASP A 348 0.91 12.70 23.19
C ASP A 348 -0.53 12.23 23.45
N ARG A 349 -1.48 12.84 22.76
CA ARG A 349 -2.91 12.61 23.00
C ARG A 349 -3.54 11.68 21.99
N LYS A 350 -2.82 11.35 20.91
CA LYS A 350 -3.33 10.58 19.77
C LYS A 350 -4.56 11.27 19.13
N VAL A 351 -4.45 12.58 18.89
CA VAL A 351 -5.54 13.39 18.32
C VAL A 351 -5.03 14.25 17.19
N MET A 352 -5.65 14.13 16.02
CA MET A 352 -5.48 14.97 14.84
C MET A 352 -6.79 15.69 14.53
N PHE A 353 -6.70 16.78 13.76
CA PHE A 353 -7.87 17.59 13.37
C PHE A 353 -7.86 17.84 11.88
N GLY A 354 -9.04 18.14 11.31
CA GLY A 354 -9.22 18.35 9.89
C GLY A 354 -8.33 19.44 9.28
N ASP A 355 -8.00 20.49 10.04
CA ASP A 355 -7.09 21.56 9.61
C ASP A 355 -5.62 21.12 9.46
N GLN A 356 -5.27 19.92 9.90
CA GLN A 356 -3.96 19.28 9.70
C GLN A 356 -3.91 18.43 8.42
N GLY A 357 -5.02 18.27 7.69
CA GLY A 357 -5.11 17.37 6.55
C GLY A 357 -4.97 15.91 6.99
N ILE A 358 -6.09 15.28 7.30
CA ILE A 358 -6.14 13.89 7.77
C ILE A 358 -5.88 12.93 6.62
N ILE A 359 -4.98 12.00 6.84
CA ILE A 359 -4.57 10.95 5.91
C ILE A 359 -4.87 9.61 6.55
N ILE A 360 -5.58 8.72 5.85
CA ILE A 360 -5.99 7.43 6.38
C ILE A 360 -6.14 6.40 5.26
N GLU A 361 -5.84 5.14 5.52
CA GLU A 361 -6.19 4.05 4.63
C GLU A 361 -7.70 3.99 4.42
N LYS A 362 -8.13 3.83 3.16
CA LYS A 362 -9.55 3.77 2.85
C LYS A 362 -10.24 2.60 3.54
N ASP A 363 -9.64 1.41 3.51
CA ASP A 363 -10.22 0.22 4.13
C ASP A 363 -10.38 0.41 5.65
N LEU A 364 -9.36 0.96 6.33
CA LEU A 364 -9.44 1.31 7.76
C LEU A 364 -10.53 2.35 8.02
N PHE A 365 -10.64 3.40 7.17
CA PHE A 365 -11.66 4.43 7.33
C PHE A 365 -13.09 3.87 7.22
N MET A 366 -13.31 2.97 6.27
CA MET A 366 -14.59 2.28 6.10
C MET A 366 -14.88 1.33 7.28
N GLU A 367 -13.88 0.54 7.70
CA GLU A 367 -13.98 -0.41 8.82
C GLU A 367 -14.37 0.25 10.14
N ILE A 368 -13.86 1.46 10.42
CA ILE A 368 -14.17 2.19 11.66
C ILE A 368 -15.49 2.95 11.61
N GLY A 369 -16.22 2.88 10.49
CA GLY A 369 -17.53 3.50 10.30
C GLY A 369 -17.48 4.95 9.82
N MET A 370 -16.36 5.37 9.20
CA MET A 370 -16.17 6.70 8.61
C MET A 370 -16.25 7.86 9.65
N TYR A 371 -16.54 9.09 9.21
CA TYR A 371 -16.85 10.18 10.14
C TYR A 371 -18.26 10.00 10.70
N PRO A 372 -18.43 10.14 12.02
CA PRO A 372 -19.77 10.04 12.63
C PRO A 372 -20.66 11.21 12.21
N ASP A 373 -21.98 10.99 12.23
CA ASP A 373 -22.95 12.03 11.95
C ASP A 373 -23.06 13.00 13.14
N LEU A 374 -22.12 13.92 13.21
CA LEU A 374 -22.02 14.92 14.27
C LEU A 374 -21.97 16.33 13.64
N PRO A 375 -22.69 17.31 14.20
CA PRO A 375 -22.65 18.69 13.70
C PRO A 375 -21.29 19.37 13.90
N ILE A 376 -20.53 18.89 14.86
CA ILE A 376 -19.12 19.27 15.15
C ILE A 376 -18.39 18.13 15.86
N MET A 377 -17.06 18.21 15.99
CA MET A 377 -16.19 17.21 16.64
C MET A 377 -16.06 15.88 15.88
N GLU A 378 -16.46 15.83 14.62
CA GLU A 378 -16.35 14.67 13.75
C GLU A 378 -14.90 14.16 13.64
N ASP A 379 -13.93 15.07 13.47
CA ASP A 379 -12.50 14.80 13.40
C ASP A 379 -11.90 14.37 14.75
N TYR A 380 -12.42 14.98 15.83
CA TYR A 380 -12.03 14.59 17.18
C TYR A 380 -12.52 13.18 17.52
N GLN A 381 -13.78 12.85 17.19
CA GLN A 381 -14.33 11.51 17.41
C GLN A 381 -13.60 10.46 16.56
N LEU A 382 -13.28 10.75 15.29
CA LEU A 382 -12.46 9.87 14.46
C LEU A 382 -11.12 9.53 15.17
N SER A 383 -10.47 10.56 15.73
CA SER A 383 -9.22 10.35 16.48
C SER A 383 -9.39 9.48 17.72
N LEU A 384 -10.50 9.62 18.44
CA LEU A 384 -10.82 8.79 19.60
C LEU A 384 -11.06 7.34 19.20
N THR A 385 -11.84 7.11 18.14
CA THR A 385 -12.10 5.77 17.59
C THR A 385 -10.79 5.07 17.15
N LEU A 386 -9.91 5.78 16.45
CA LEU A 386 -8.58 5.24 16.07
C LEU A 386 -7.74 4.88 17.30
N LYS A 387 -7.78 5.74 18.34
CA LYS A 387 -7.07 5.49 19.60
C LYS A 387 -7.61 4.26 20.33
N GLU A 388 -8.94 4.09 20.40
CA GLU A 388 -9.59 2.93 21.01
C GLU A 388 -9.23 1.61 20.30
N LYS A 389 -9.10 1.66 18.97
CA LYS A 389 -8.63 0.54 18.16
C LYS A 389 -7.10 0.32 18.23
N GLY A 390 -6.38 1.10 19.00
CA GLY A 390 -4.92 0.97 19.15
C GLY A 390 -4.10 1.44 17.93
N ILE A 391 -4.72 2.13 16.98
CA ILE A 391 -4.05 2.62 15.76
C ILE A 391 -3.05 3.73 16.11
N LYS A 392 -1.79 3.54 15.71
CA LYS A 392 -0.74 4.55 15.85
C LYS A 392 -0.91 5.63 14.80
N LEU A 393 -0.85 6.89 15.23
CA LEU A 393 -0.90 8.04 14.34
C LEU A 393 0.50 8.52 13.97
N GLY A 394 0.69 8.80 12.67
CA GLY A 394 1.89 9.43 12.14
C GLY A 394 1.70 10.92 11.84
N MET A 395 2.81 11.63 11.61
CA MET A 395 2.79 13.01 11.12
C MET A 395 3.83 13.16 10.01
N ALA A 396 3.42 13.75 8.88
CA ALA A 396 4.28 14.02 7.74
C ALA A 396 5.38 15.05 8.10
N LYS A 397 6.46 15.03 7.33
CA LYS A 397 7.67 15.83 7.62
C LYS A 397 7.42 17.33 7.55
N HIS A 398 6.72 17.78 6.52
CA HIS A 398 6.40 19.20 6.34
C HIS A 398 5.00 19.53 6.87
N ARG A 399 4.61 20.78 6.74
CA ARG A 399 3.39 21.33 7.34
C ARG A 399 2.46 21.86 6.28
N ILE A 400 1.17 21.70 6.52
CA ILE A 400 0.13 22.46 5.82
C ILE A 400 0.00 23.82 6.49
N TYR A 401 -0.05 24.88 5.70
CA TYR A 401 -0.40 26.21 6.18
C TYR A 401 -1.91 26.41 6.05
N THR A 402 -2.56 26.75 7.14
CA THR A 402 -3.97 27.07 7.16
C THR A 402 -4.21 28.54 7.46
N SER A 403 -5.40 29.03 7.11
CA SER A 403 -5.77 30.41 7.37
C SER A 403 -5.87 30.71 8.87
N ALA A 404 -5.29 31.84 9.26
CA ALA A 404 -5.47 32.38 10.62
C ALA A 404 -6.77 33.19 10.77
N ARG A 405 -7.75 33.06 9.84
CA ARG A 405 -8.99 33.84 9.82
C ARG A 405 -9.74 33.81 11.17
N ARG A 406 -9.78 32.66 11.82
CA ARG A 406 -10.41 32.47 13.15
C ARG A 406 -9.67 33.19 14.30
N PHE A 407 -8.38 33.44 14.11
CA PHE A 407 -7.52 34.04 15.13
C PHE A 407 -7.32 35.56 14.90
N LYS A 408 -8.28 36.22 14.24
CA LYS A 408 -8.25 37.70 14.11
C LYS A 408 -8.39 38.36 15.49
N GLY A 409 -7.62 39.43 15.70
CA GLY A 409 -7.64 40.24 16.95
C GLY A 409 -6.40 40.03 17.84
N GLY A 410 -6.41 40.69 19.00
CA GLY A 410 -5.29 40.70 19.93
C GLY A 410 -5.04 39.38 20.66
N PRO A 411 -3.89 39.27 21.37
CA PRO A 411 -3.45 38.05 22.03
C PRO A 411 -4.48 37.50 23.05
N VAL A 412 -5.14 38.37 23.78
CA VAL A 412 -6.16 37.99 24.78
C VAL A 412 -7.36 37.28 24.13
N ARG A 413 -7.84 37.79 22.96
CA ARG A 413 -8.93 37.17 22.21
C ARG A 413 -8.56 35.78 21.71
N LYS A 414 -7.32 35.60 21.23
CA LYS A 414 -6.79 34.32 20.78
C LYS A 414 -6.71 33.32 21.92
N LEU A 415 -6.24 33.72 23.08
CA LEU A 415 -6.19 32.86 24.29
C LEU A 415 -7.59 32.45 24.75
N LYS A 416 -8.57 33.39 24.79
CA LYS A 416 -9.94 33.07 25.11
C LYS A 416 -10.56 32.05 24.16
N LEU A 417 -10.28 32.19 22.84
CA LEU A 417 -10.75 31.25 21.84
C LEU A 417 -10.17 29.85 22.07
N MET A 418 -8.85 29.75 22.29
CA MET A 418 -8.19 28.49 22.58
C MET A 418 -8.73 27.81 23.83
N TRP A 419 -8.95 28.57 24.90
CA TRP A 419 -9.52 28.08 26.14
C TRP A 419 -10.96 27.61 25.95
N LYS A 420 -11.79 28.36 25.19
CA LYS A 420 -13.16 27.97 24.85
C LYS A 420 -13.19 26.64 24.07
N MET A 421 -12.33 26.47 23.07
CA MET A 421 -12.22 25.24 22.31
C MET A 421 -11.78 24.04 23.18
N ASN A 422 -10.83 24.23 24.09
CA ASN A 422 -10.43 23.19 25.03
C ASN A 422 -11.57 22.79 26.00
N ARG A 423 -12.36 23.77 26.45
CA ARG A 423 -13.55 23.54 27.30
C ARG A 423 -14.62 22.75 26.56
N LEU A 424 -14.87 23.05 25.28
CA LEU A 424 -15.85 22.31 24.46
C LEU A 424 -15.42 20.84 24.30
N ARG A 425 -14.15 20.58 24.01
CA ARG A 425 -13.59 19.19 23.94
C ARG A 425 -13.69 18.48 25.30
N ALA A 426 -13.49 19.18 26.41
CA ALA A 426 -13.65 18.61 27.75
C ALA A 426 -15.11 18.27 28.05
N LYS A 427 -16.09 19.11 27.65
CA LYS A 427 -17.51 18.81 27.75
C LYS A 427 -17.87 17.57 26.91
N TYR A 428 -17.40 17.50 25.67
CA TYR A 428 -17.62 16.35 24.79
C TYR A 428 -17.15 15.03 25.43
N ARG A 429 -15.93 15.00 25.99
CA ARG A 429 -15.42 13.81 26.71
C ARG A 429 -16.21 13.43 27.95
N ARG A 430 -16.95 14.36 28.54
CA ARG A 430 -17.84 14.11 29.70
C ARG A 430 -19.25 13.68 29.29
N GLY A 431 -19.53 13.50 27.99
CA GLY A 431 -20.80 13.07 27.47
C GLY A 431 -21.88 14.16 27.48
N VAL A 432 -21.49 15.44 27.48
CA VAL A 432 -22.45 16.54 27.29
C VAL A 432 -23.03 16.44 25.88
N ASP A 433 -24.35 16.71 25.78
CA ASP A 433 -25.08 16.64 24.53
C ASP A 433 -24.41 17.44 23.40
N ILE A 434 -24.33 16.83 22.24
CA ILE A 434 -23.60 17.41 21.09
C ILE A 434 -24.29 18.66 20.54
N GLU A 435 -25.60 18.75 20.62
CA GLU A 435 -26.36 19.94 20.21
C GLU A 435 -26.06 21.13 21.12
N GLU A 436 -25.97 20.91 22.46
CA GLU A 436 -25.53 21.95 23.41
C GLU A 436 -24.12 22.44 23.07
N ILE A 437 -23.19 21.51 22.77
CA ILE A 437 -21.83 21.85 22.39
C ILE A 437 -21.79 22.61 21.06
N SER A 438 -22.64 22.21 20.09
CA SER A 438 -22.75 22.84 18.78
C SER A 438 -23.29 24.26 18.89
N ALA A 439 -24.28 24.48 19.72
CA ALA A 439 -24.81 25.82 20.01
C ALA A 439 -23.75 26.75 20.61
N MET A 440 -22.97 26.24 21.59
CA MET A 440 -21.84 26.99 22.16
C MET A 440 -20.74 27.30 21.17
N TYR A 441 -20.57 26.47 20.12
CA TYR A 441 -19.59 26.66 19.08
C TYR A 441 -19.96 27.75 18.08
N LYS A 442 -21.28 27.93 17.78
CA LYS A 442 -21.77 29.00 16.90
C LYS A 442 -21.37 30.39 17.41
N ASP A 443 -21.30 30.57 18.74
CA ASP A 443 -20.82 31.80 19.36
C ASP A 443 -19.29 32.01 19.22
N VAL A 444 -18.59 31.08 18.60
CA VAL A 444 -17.11 31.11 18.45
C VAL A 444 -16.70 31.45 17.01
N ARG A 445 -17.65 31.32 16.07
CA ARG A 445 -17.47 31.70 14.67
C ARG A 445 -17.75 33.19 14.49
#